data_45a3e3d89b34cc9c3ed7c12264292b1a
#
_entry.id   45a3e3d89b34cc9c3ed7c12264292b1a
#
_cell.length_a   1.000
_cell.length_b   1.000
_cell.length_c   1.000
_cell.angle_alpha   90.00
_cell.angle_beta   90.00
_cell.angle_gamma   90.00
#
_symmetry.space_group_name_H-M   'P 1'
#
loop_
_entity.id
_entity.type
_entity.pdbx_description
1 polymer ?
#
loop_
_entity_poly.entity_id
_entity_poly.type
_entity_poly.pdbx_seq_one_letter_code
_entity_poly.pdbx_strand_id
1 'polypeptide(L)'
;MTIGLVGRKSGMTRVFTEDGASIPVTVVEITPNRVTQVKELDSDGYRAIQVTAGSRKAAKVSKSEAGHFAKAGVEAGNGLWEFRLEAEDETPEVGAELTVERFEAGQKVDVAGKSKGKGFQGAVKRWNFKTQDATHGNSLAHRAPGSIGQCQTPGRVFKGKKMAGHMGAENVTTQGLEVVRVDAERNLLLIKGAVPGAPGGDVIVRPTVKA
;
A
#
# COMPACT_ATOMS: atom_id res chain seq x y z
N MET A 1 2.16 6.09 -18.38
CA MET A 1 0.94 5.38 -17.87
C MET A 1 0.97 5.36 -16.36
N THR A 2 0.01 6.01 -15.71
CA THR A 2 -0.06 6.16 -14.24
C THR A 2 -1.02 5.16 -13.58
N ILE A 3 -1.78 4.41 -14.37
CA ILE A 3 -2.77 3.46 -13.88
C ILE A 3 -2.08 2.28 -13.20
N GLY A 4 -2.37 2.09 -11.92
CA GLY A 4 -1.93 0.94 -11.15
C GLY A 4 -2.97 -0.17 -11.09
N LEU A 5 -2.61 -1.25 -10.40
CA LEU A 5 -3.51 -2.36 -10.09
C LEU A 5 -3.56 -2.63 -8.58
N VAL A 6 -4.71 -3.08 -8.15
CA VAL A 6 -4.93 -3.54 -6.77
C VAL A 6 -4.79 -5.04 -6.75
N GLY A 7 -3.96 -5.53 -5.83
CA GLY A 7 -3.76 -6.95 -5.62
C GLY A 7 -3.73 -7.31 -4.15
N ARG A 8 -3.62 -8.58 -3.86
CA ARG A 8 -3.52 -9.15 -2.53
C ARG A 8 -2.14 -9.76 -2.32
N LYS A 9 -1.47 -9.41 -1.24
CA LYS A 9 -0.21 -10.01 -0.86
C LYS A 9 -0.43 -11.46 -0.43
N SER A 10 0.05 -12.44 -1.21
CA SER A 10 -0.12 -13.87 -0.88
C SER A 10 0.99 -14.38 0.02
N GLY A 11 2.24 -13.98 -0.22
CA GLY A 11 3.37 -14.44 0.60
C GLY A 11 4.71 -14.06 -0.01
N MET A 12 5.77 -14.70 0.46
CA MET A 12 7.11 -14.54 -0.08
C MET A 12 7.72 -15.90 -0.44
N THR A 13 8.48 -15.90 -1.51
CA THR A 13 9.26 -17.07 -1.97
C THR A 13 10.59 -16.60 -2.57
N ARG A 14 11.31 -17.47 -3.20
CA ARG A 14 12.53 -17.14 -3.95
C ARG A 14 12.45 -17.72 -5.35
N VAL A 15 13.02 -17.01 -6.29
CA VAL A 15 13.21 -17.43 -7.68
C VAL A 15 14.71 -17.58 -7.91
N PHE A 16 15.11 -18.65 -8.55
CA PHE A 16 16.49 -18.85 -8.94
C PHE A 16 16.65 -18.43 -10.40
N THR A 17 17.70 -17.69 -10.69
CA THR A 17 18.09 -17.34 -12.04
C THR A 17 18.92 -18.47 -12.66
N GLU A 18 19.10 -18.45 -13.97
CA GLU A 18 19.94 -19.40 -14.69
C GLU A 18 21.40 -19.36 -14.20
N ASP A 19 21.87 -18.19 -13.77
CA ASP A 19 23.19 -17.98 -13.17
C ASP A 19 23.32 -18.53 -11.73
N GLY A 20 22.27 -19.15 -11.19
CA GLY A 20 22.23 -19.69 -9.82
C GLY A 20 21.99 -18.65 -8.72
N ALA A 21 21.74 -17.37 -9.04
CA ALA A 21 21.43 -16.36 -8.04
C ALA A 21 20.02 -16.56 -7.48
N SER A 22 19.86 -16.44 -6.14
CA SER A 22 18.58 -16.54 -5.44
C SER A 22 17.97 -15.15 -5.22
N ILE A 23 16.86 -14.87 -5.88
CA ILE A 23 16.13 -13.59 -5.78
C ILE A 23 14.95 -13.78 -4.84
N PRO A 24 14.89 -13.08 -3.69
CA PRO A 24 13.70 -13.08 -2.83
C PRO A 24 12.58 -12.29 -3.50
N VAL A 25 11.39 -12.87 -3.58
CA VAL A 25 10.23 -12.23 -4.19
C VAL A 25 9.01 -12.29 -3.29
N THR A 26 8.20 -11.24 -3.36
CA THR A 26 6.84 -11.25 -2.83
C THR A 26 5.88 -11.58 -3.95
N VAL A 27 4.98 -12.51 -3.70
CA VAL A 27 3.90 -12.90 -4.61
C VAL A 27 2.69 -12.04 -4.31
N VAL A 28 2.23 -11.31 -5.31
CA VAL A 28 1.01 -10.51 -5.27
C VAL A 28 0.01 -11.11 -6.26
N GLU A 29 -1.13 -11.52 -5.76
CA GLU A 29 -2.26 -11.99 -6.57
C GLU A 29 -3.09 -10.78 -7.00
N ILE A 30 -3.19 -10.57 -8.30
CA ILE A 30 -3.92 -9.44 -8.89
C ILE A 30 -5.12 -10.00 -9.65
N THR A 31 -6.23 -10.21 -8.94
CA THR A 31 -7.50 -10.51 -9.62
C THR A 31 -7.85 -9.37 -10.57
N PRO A 32 -8.49 -9.63 -11.73
CA PRO A 32 -8.89 -8.58 -12.66
C PRO A 32 -9.57 -7.41 -11.94
N ASN A 33 -9.05 -6.21 -12.14
CA ASN A 33 -9.58 -4.99 -11.54
C ASN A 33 -10.66 -4.43 -12.48
N ARG A 34 -11.89 -4.32 -12.01
CA ARG A 34 -13.04 -3.86 -12.79
C ARG A 34 -13.26 -2.37 -12.56
N VAL A 35 -13.40 -1.61 -13.65
CA VAL A 35 -13.67 -0.18 -13.59
C VAL A 35 -15.12 0.05 -13.18
N THR A 36 -15.35 0.75 -12.06
CA THR A 36 -16.69 1.04 -11.54
C THR A 36 -17.18 2.42 -11.90
N GLN A 37 -16.28 3.38 -12.06
CA GLN A 37 -16.61 4.75 -12.41
C GLN A 37 -15.42 5.43 -13.09
N VAL A 38 -15.71 6.26 -14.06
CA VAL A 38 -14.78 7.22 -14.64
C VAL A 38 -15.14 8.59 -14.10
N LYS A 39 -14.15 9.33 -13.60
CA LYS A 39 -14.30 10.70 -13.10
C LYS A 39 -13.72 11.68 -14.09
N GLU A 40 -14.47 12.73 -14.37
CA GLU A 40 -14.13 13.76 -15.35
C GLU A 40 -13.97 15.13 -14.68
N LEU A 41 -13.23 16.03 -15.35
CA LEU A 41 -12.95 17.36 -14.84
C LEU A 41 -14.23 18.18 -14.60
N ASP A 42 -15.20 18.07 -15.51
CA ASP A 42 -16.41 18.89 -15.48
C ASP A 42 -17.37 18.48 -14.36
N SER A 43 -17.46 17.19 -14.04
CA SER A 43 -18.37 16.67 -13.01
C SER A 43 -17.72 16.53 -11.64
N ASP A 44 -16.47 16.07 -11.58
CA ASP A 44 -15.78 15.68 -10.34
C ASP A 44 -14.63 16.63 -9.97
N GLY A 45 -14.23 17.52 -10.88
CA GLY A 45 -13.11 18.44 -10.69
C GLY A 45 -11.72 17.83 -10.86
N TYR A 46 -11.62 16.55 -11.22
CA TYR A 46 -10.38 15.83 -11.53
C TYR A 46 -10.64 14.59 -12.38
N ARG A 47 -9.63 14.18 -13.13
CA ARG A 47 -9.68 12.94 -13.92
C ARG A 47 -9.16 11.77 -13.12
N ALA A 48 -9.95 10.71 -13.02
CA ALA A 48 -9.57 9.46 -12.35
C ALA A 48 -10.42 8.29 -12.84
N ILE A 49 -9.93 7.09 -12.64
CA ILE A 49 -10.75 5.87 -12.70
C ILE A 49 -10.90 5.30 -11.30
N GLN A 50 -12.10 4.85 -10.98
CA GLN A 50 -12.37 4.08 -9.79
C GLN A 50 -12.46 2.61 -10.18
N VAL A 51 -11.75 1.77 -9.44
CA VAL A 51 -11.70 0.33 -9.69
C VAL A 51 -12.08 -0.46 -8.45
N THR A 52 -12.56 -1.67 -8.68
CA THR A 52 -12.77 -2.68 -7.63
C THR A 52 -12.01 -3.95 -7.95
N ALA A 53 -11.58 -4.68 -6.93
CA ALA A 53 -10.86 -5.94 -7.06
C ALA A 53 -11.43 -7.02 -6.14
N GLY A 54 -11.27 -8.27 -6.53
CA GLY A 54 -11.77 -9.42 -5.78
C GLY A 54 -13.29 -9.56 -5.83
N SER A 55 -13.85 -10.36 -4.92
CA SER A 55 -15.29 -10.59 -4.79
C SER A 55 -15.73 -10.52 -3.33
N ARG A 56 -16.90 -9.97 -3.08
CA ARG A 56 -17.50 -9.85 -1.75
C ARG A 56 -18.89 -10.47 -1.74
N LYS A 57 -19.19 -11.27 -0.73
CA LYS A 57 -20.52 -11.87 -0.57
C LYS A 57 -21.61 -10.78 -0.52
N ALA A 58 -22.67 -10.93 -1.29
CA ALA A 58 -23.78 -9.97 -1.40
C ALA A 58 -24.36 -9.55 -0.02
N ALA A 59 -24.46 -10.48 0.94
CA ALA A 59 -24.92 -10.18 2.30
C ALA A 59 -24.01 -9.22 3.10
N LYS A 60 -22.77 -8.98 2.63
CA LYS A 60 -21.82 -8.06 3.26
C LYS A 60 -21.70 -6.71 2.52
N VAL A 61 -22.47 -6.53 1.45
CA VAL A 61 -22.48 -5.28 0.67
C VAL A 61 -23.66 -4.45 1.14
N SER A 62 -23.41 -3.16 1.44
CA SER A 62 -24.48 -2.24 1.80
C SER A 62 -25.37 -1.93 0.59
N LYS A 63 -26.62 -1.49 0.81
CA LYS A 63 -27.56 -1.16 -0.28
C LYS A 63 -27.01 -0.06 -1.19
N SER A 64 -26.33 0.94 -0.63
CA SER A 64 -25.70 2.04 -1.37
C SER A 64 -24.54 1.56 -2.25
N GLU A 65 -23.66 0.69 -1.71
CA GLU A 65 -22.59 0.07 -2.49
C GLU A 65 -23.15 -0.83 -3.61
N ALA A 66 -24.17 -1.64 -3.30
CA ALA A 66 -24.82 -2.49 -4.29
C ALA A 66 -25.40 -1.67 -5.45
N GLY A 67 -26.05 -0.54 -5.17
CA GLY A 67 -26.53 0.40 -6.20
C GLY A 67 -25.39 0.99 -7.04
N HIS A 68 -24.25 1.30 -6.43
CA HIS A 68 -23.09 1.81 -7.14
C HIS A 68 -22.50 0.76 -8.10
N PHE A 69 -22.31 -0.47 -7.65
CA PHE A 69 -21.83 -1.56 -8.50
C PHE A 69 -22.84 -1.93 -9.60
N ALA A 70 -24.15 -1.92 -9.30
CA ALA A 70 -25.20 -2.18 -10.27
C ALA A 70 -25.23 -1.14 -11.40
N LYS A 71 -24.99 0.16 -11.08
CA LYS A 71 -24.86 1.22 -12.07
C LYS A 71 -23.70 0.98 -13.04
N ALA A 72 -22.61 0.42 -12.55
CA ALA A 72 -21.45 0.07 -13.36
C ALA A 72 -21.56 -1.29 -14.07
N GLY A 73 -22.58 -2.11 -13.76
CA GLY A 73 -22.76 -3.45 -14.32
C GLY A 73 -21.70 -4.46 -13.86
N VAL A 74 -21.00 -4.20 -12.71
CA VAL A 74 -19.91 -5.05 -12.22
C VAL A 74 -20.27 -5.71 -10.89
N GLU A 75 -19.64 -6.86 -10.61
CA GLU A 75 -19.76 -7.51 -9.30
C GLU A 75 -19.07 -6.71 -8.19
N ALA A 76 -19.65 -6.77 -6.98
CA ALA A 76 -19.08 -6.11 -5.82
C ALA A 76 -17.74 -6.75 -5.41
N GLY A 77 -16.70 -5.93 -5.35
CA GLY A 77 -15.38 -6.32 -4.88
C GLY A 77 -15.14 -6.01 -3.39
N ASN A 78 -13.91 -6.22 -2.95
CA ASN A 78 -13.50 -6.03 -1.55
C ASN A 78 -13.45 -4.56 -1.12
N GLY A 79 -13.22 -3.65 -2.07
CA GLY A 79 -13.13 -2.22 -1.84
C GLY A 79 -13.16 -1.44 -3.14
N LEU A 80 -13.08 -0.12 -3.02
CA LEU A 80 -13.01 0.82 -4.12
C LEU A 80 -11.70 1.61 -4.00
N TRP A 81 -10.97 1.72 -5.09
CA TRP A 81 -9.71 2.46 -5.18
C TRP A 81 -9.73 3.37 -6.38
N GLU A 82 -9.03 4.49 -6.28
CA GLU A 82 -8.96 5.47 -7.36
C GLU A 82 -7.54 5.63 -7.86
N PHE A 83 -7.41 5.70 -9.18
CA PHE A 83 -6.19 6.04 -9.87
C PHE A 83 -6.41 7.33 -10.64
N ARG A 84 -5.68 8.38 -10.28
CA ARG A 84 -5.70 9.64 -11.02
C ARG A 84 -5.05 9.42 -12.38
N LEU A 85 -5.64 10.03 -13.40
CA LEU A 85 -5.16 10.00 -14.78
C LEU A 85 -4.49 11.33 -15.10
N GLU A 86 -3.38 11.25 -15.82
CA GLU A 86 -2.77 12.40 -16.48
C GLU A 86 -3.51 12.72 -17.77
N ALA A 87 -3.20 13.89 -18.36
CA ALA A 87 -3.92 14.36 -19.55
C ALA A 87 -3.78 13.42 -20.75
N GLU A 88 -2.65 12.72 -20.85
CA GLU A 88 -2.29 11.82 -21.95
C GLU A 88 -2.69 10.35 -21.72
N ASP A 89 -3.19 10.02 -20.53
CA ASP A 89 -3.57 8.64 -20.23
C ASP A 89 -4.90 8.28 -20.90
N GLU A 90 -4.95 7.09 -21.49
CA GLU A 90 -6.18 6.48 -21.98
C GLU A 90 -7.15 6.25 -20.82
N THR A 91 -8.42 6.57 -21.06
CA THR A 91 -9.48 6.40 -20.08
C THR A 91 -10.21 5.09 -20.39
N PRO A 92 -10.05 4.03 -19.57
CA PRO A 92 -10.80 2.80 -19.75
C PRO A 92 -12.29 3.04 -19.53
N GLU A 93 -13.12 2.33 -20.29
CA GLU A 93 -14.58 2.38 -20.13
C GLU A 93 -15.04 1.75 -18.81
N VAL A 94 -16.22 2.16 -18.32
CA VAL A 94 -16.86 1.55 -17.16
C VAL A 94 -17.18 0.09 -17.47
N GLY A 95 -16.84 -0.82 -16.55
CA GLY A 95 -16.97 -2.26 -16.74
C GLY A 95 -15.74 -2.94 -17.36
N ALA A 96 -14.77 -2.18 -17.88
CA ALA A 96 -13.52 -2.75 -18.39
C ALA A 96 -12.72 -3.45 -17.28
N GLU A 97 -12.02 -4.52 -17.65
CA GLU A 97 -11.15 -5.28 -16.76
C GLU A 97 -9.68 -4.93 -17.01
N LEU A 98 -8.98 -4.59 -15.94
CA LEU A 98 -7.55 -4.34 -15.95
C LEU A 98 -6.83 -5.55 -15.38
N THR A 99 -6.01 -6.21 -16.20
CA THR A 99 -5.29 -7.44 -15.86
C THR A 99 -3.81 -7.18 -15.53
N VAL A 100 -3.16 -8.21 -15.01
CA VAL A 100 -1.73 -8.18 -14.65
C VAL A 100 -0.81 -7.94 -15.86
N GLU A 101 -1.28 -8.18 -17.07
CA GLU A 101 -0.54 -8.00 -18.33
C GLU A 101 -0.10 -6.56 -18.60
N ARG A 102 -0.62 -5.60 -17.83
CA ARG A 102 -0.16 -4.20 -17.88
C ARG A 102 1.27 -3.99 -17.37
N PHE A 103 1.79 -4.96 -16.63
CA PHE A 103 3.16 -4.91 -16.11
C PHE A 103 4.06 -5.85 -16.90
N GLU A 104 5.32 -5.44 -17.03
CA GLU A 104 6.35 -6.20 -17.73
C GLU A 104 7.45 -6.66 -16.76
N ALA A 105 8.11 -7.78 -17.08
CA ALA A 105 9.28 -8.22 -16.33
C ALA A 105 10.42 -7.19 -16.47
N GLY A 106 11.12 -6.90 -15.37
CA GLY A 106 12.15 -5.86 -15.30
C GLY A 106 11.61 -4.45 -15.04
N GLN A 107 10.31 -4.21 -15.15
CA GLN A 107 9.71 -2.91 -14.87
C GLN A 107 9.87 -2.54 -13.40
N LYS A 108 10.15 -1.26 -13.12
CA LYS A 108 10.14 -0.72 -11.75
C LYS A 108 8.75 -0.26 -11.35
N VAL A 109 8.35 -0.62 -10.14
CA VAL A 109 7.03 -0.32 -9.58
C VAL A 109 7.11 0.25 -8.17
N ASP A 110 6.12 1.05 -7.82
CA ASP A 110 5.88 1.53 -6.47
C ASP A 110 4.72 0.75 -5.86
N VAL A 111 4.92 0.21 -4.67
CA VAL A 111 3.92 -0.60 -3.99
C VAL A 111 3.47 0.07 -2.71
N ALA A 112 2.20 0.44 -2.64
CA ALA A 112 1.57 0.99 -1.46
C ALA A 112 0.72 -0.08 -0.76
N GLY A 113 0.74 -0.06 0.57
CA GLY A 113 -0.07 -0.97 1.38
C GLY A 113 -0.14 -0.51 2.83
N LYS A 114 -1.02 -1.14 3.59
CA LYS A 114 -1.16 -0.87 5.01
C LYS A 114 -0.14 -1.69 5.80
N SER A 115 0.78 -1.03 6.49
CA SER A 115 1.83 -1.67 7.28
C SER A 115 1.26 -2.50 8.42
N LYS A 116 2.01 -3.51 8.89
CA LYS A 116 1.60 -4.30 10.06
C LYS A 116 1.50 -3.41 11.29
N GLY A 117 0.37 -3.47 12.01
CA GLY A 117 0.18 -2.79 13.28
C GLY A 117 1.16 -3.31 14.35
N LYS A 118 1.69 -2.40 15.16
CA LYS A 118 2.60 -2.71 16.28
C LYS A 118 2.02 -2.26 17.63
N GLY A 119 0.78 -1.79 17.62
CA GLY A 119 0.09 -1.29 18.81
C GLY A 119 0.72 0.02 19.35
N PHE A 120 0.56 0.28 20.63
CA PHE A 120 1.17 1.42 21.30
C PHE A 120 2.65 1.12 21.56
N GLN A 121 3.55 1.97 21.07
CA GLN A 121 4.99 1.80 21.20
C GLN A 121 5.65 3.00 21.87
N GLY A 122 6.68 2.73 22.66
CA GLY A 122 7.54 3.76 23.25
C GLY A 122 8.44 4.44 22.21
N ALA A 123 9.04 5.56 22.64
CA ALA A 123 9.90 6.40 21.78
C ALA A 123 11.11 5.64 21.20
N VAL A 124 11.65 4.68 21.92
CA VAL A 124 12.78 3.85 21.49
C VAL A 124 12.42 3.07 20.22
N LYS A 125 11.30 2.35 20.20
CA LYS A 125 10.89 1.55 19.04
C LYS A 125 10.25 2.39 17.92
N ARG A 126 9.46 3.39 18.30
CA ARG A 126 8.72 4.20 17.34
C ARG A 126 9.59 5.19 16.58
N TRP A 127 10.58 5.77 17.26
CA TRP A 127 11.39 6.88 16.75
C TRP A 127 12.88 6.61 16.75
N ASN A 128 13.30 5.39 17.13
CA ASN A 128 14.71 4.99 17.25
C ASN A 128 15.49 5.84 18.26
N PHE A 129 14.85 6.25 19.35
CA PHE A 129 15.54 6.95 20.43
C PHE A 129 16.56 6.01 21.09
N LYS A 130 17.70 6.57 21.50
CA LYS A 130 18.69 5.87 22.30
C LYS A 130 18.08 5.55 23.67
N THR A 131 18.32 4.36 24.18
CA THR A 131 18.00 4.02 25.58
C THR A 131 18.99 4.73 26.50
N GLN A 132 18.58 4.99 27.73
CA GLN A 132 19.48 5.38 28.79
C GLN A 132 20.29 4.18 29.27
N ASP A 133 21.30 4.43 30.12
CA ASP A 133 22.17 3.40 30.64
C ASP A 133 21.38 2.33 31.42
N ALA A 134 21.79 1.06 31.28
CA ALA A 134 21.16 -0.05 31.97
C ALA A 134 21.61 -0.14 33.45
N THR A 135 22.81 0.41 33.77
CA THR A 135 23.47 0.38 35.05
C THR A 135 24.03 1.78 35.40
N HIS A 136 25.12 1.86 36.16
CA HIS A 136 25.78 3.11 36.55
C HIS A 136 24.89 4.10 37.32
N GLY A 137 24.04 3.56 38.22
CA GLY A 137 23.15 4.37 39.07
C GLY A 137 21.84 4.80 38.39
N ASN A 138 21.60 4.42 37.14
CA ASN A 138 20.32 4.70 36.48
C ASN A 138 19.20 3.90 37.14
N SER A 139 18.15 4.58 37.57
CA SER A 139 16.96 3.97 38.22
C SER A 139 15.68 4.38 37.48
N LEU A 140 14.85 3.40 37.16
CA LEU A 140 13.49 3.55 36.61
C LEU A 140 13.35 4.31 35.27
N ALA A 141 14.46 4.74 34.65
CA ALA A 141 14.44 5.62 33.47
C ALA A 141 15.06 4.99 32.20
N HIS A 142 15.24 3.66 32.16
CA HIS A 142 15.98 2.97 31.08
C HIS A 142 15.44 3.22 29.67
N ARG A 143 14.14 3.35 29.50
CA ARG A 143 13.46 3.52 28.19
C ARG A 143 12.65 4.80 28.10
N ALA A 144 12.88 5.74 29.01
CA ALA A 144 12.21 7.04 29.01
C ALA A 144 12.69 7.90 27.82
N PRO A 145 11.80 8.72 27.22
CA PRO A 145 12.16 9.58 26.09
C PRO A 145 13.13 10.71 26.41
N GLY A 146 13.31 11.03 27.71
CA GLY A 146 14.10 12.16 28.19
C GLY A 146 13.34 13.48 28.12
N SER A 147 14.04 14.59 28.01
CA SER A 147 13.43 15.92 27.94
C SER A 147 12.51 16.06 26.74
N ILE A 148 11.32 16.63 26.94
CA ILE A 148 10.34 16.91 25.88
C ILE A 148 10.30 18.37 25.47
N GLY A 149 11.07 19.24 26.13
CA GLY A 149 11.13 20.67 25.84
C GLY A 149 11.93 21.43 26.89
N GLN A 150 11.89 22.73 26.82
CA GLN A 150 12.49 23.67 27.74
C GLN A 150 11.52 24.10 28.84
N CYS A 151 11.94 24.94 29.76
CA CYS A 151 11.16 25.40 30.91
C CYS A 151 10.21 26.56 30.54
N GLN A 152 10.45 27.77 31.12
CA GLN A 152 9.55 28.92 30.99
C GLN A 152 9.42 29.40 29.54
N THR A 153 10.46 29.42 28.78
CA THR A 153 10.47 29.76 27.35
C THR A 153 10.84 28.50 26.56
N PRO A 154 9.96 27.95 25.71
CA PRO A 154 8.70 28.48 25.18
C PRO A 154 7.45 28.18 26.03
N GLY A 155 7.54 27.57 27.20
CA GLY A 155 6.43 27.24 28.11
C GLY A 155 5.44 26.20 27.54
N ARG A 156 5.81 25.49 26.48
CA ARG A 156 4.98 24.47 25.80
C ARG A 156 5.86 23.40 25.16
N VAL A 157 5.23 22.27 24.85
CA VAL A 157 5.83 21.26 23.97
C VAL A 157 5.44 21.57 22.52
N PHE A 158 6.42 21.62 21.62
CA PHE A 158 6.15 21.89 20.21
C PHE A 158 5.34 20.78 19.56
N LYS A 159 4.46 21.16 18.61
CA LYS A 159 3.73 20.22 17.79
C LYS A 159 4.70 19.34 17.00
N GLY A 160 4.34 18.06 16.81
CA GLY A 160 5.22 17.11 16.11
C GLY A 160 6.35 16.52 16.98
N LYS A 161 6.43 16.85 18.27
CA LYS A 161 7.39 16.22 19.18
C LYS A 161 7.23 14.71 19.16
N LYS A 162 8.35 14.00 18.92
CA LYS A 162 8.40 12.53 18.88
C LYS A 162 8.15 11.94 20.25
N MET A 163 7.02 11.28 20.43
CA MET A 163 6.58 10.66 21.69
C MET A 163 6.05 9.25 21.45
N ALA A 164 5.78 8.52 22.53
CA ALA A 164 5.09 7.25 22.49
C ALA A 164 3.70 7.39 21.82
N GLY A 165 3.20 6.32 21.22
CA GLY A 165 1.89 6.30 20.60
C GLY A 165 1.71 5.13 19.64
N HIS A 166 0.62 5.16 18.87
CA HIS A 166 0.31 4.15 17.88
C HIS A 166 1.43 4.06 16.82
N MET A 167 1.82 2.84 16.49
CA MET A 167 2.84 2.55 15.48
C MET A 167 2.33 1.46 14.52
N GLY A 168 2.62 1.63 13.24
CA GLY A 168 2.13 0.74 12.19
C GLY A 168 0.64 0.92 11.90
N ALA A 169 0.06 0.01 11.12
CA ALA A 169 -1.30 0.10 10.58
C ALA A 169 -1.57 1.43 9.83
N GLU A 170 -0.54 1.96 9.19
CA GLU A 170 -0.53 3.18 8.39
C GLU A 170 -0.19 2.87 6.93
N ASN A 171 -0.59 3.74 6.02
CA ASN A 171 -0.28 3.58 4.61
C ASN A 171 1.21 3.88 4.39
N VAL A 172 1.90 2.93 3.77
CA VAL A 172 3.34 3.02 3.46
C VAL A 172 3.52 2.64 2.01
N THR A 173 4.36 3.39 1.29
CA THR A 173 4.74 3.09 -0.09
C THR A 173 6.21 2.74 -0.15
N THR A 174 6.53 1.59 -0.73
CA THR A 174 7.89 1.20 -1.09
C THR A 174 8.07 1.47 -2.57
N GLN A 175 9.04 2.34 -2.90
CA GLN A 175 9.27 2.81 -4.25
C GLN A 175 10.40 2.03 -4.94
N GLY A 176 10.32 1.95 -6.29
CA GLY A 176 11.40 1.44 -7.13
C GLY A 176 11.65 -0.05 -7.00
N LEU A 177 10.65 -0.85 -6.65
CA LEU A 177 10.75 -2.31 -6.65
C LEU A 177 10.73 -2.85 -8.08
N GLU A 178 11.47 -3.90 -8.34
CA GLU A 178 11.57 -4.56 -9.65
C GLU A 178 10.57 -5.71 -9.76
N VAL A 179 9.85 -5.78 -10.88
CA VAL A 179 9.01 -6.92 -11.24
C VAL A 179 9.90 -8.01 -11.81
N VAL A 180 10.00 -9.16 -11.14
CA VAL A 180 10.84 -10.28 -11.59
C VAL A 180 10.11 -11.10 -12.65
N ARG A 181 8.82 -11.36 -12.47
CA ARG A 181 8.02 -12.18 -13.36
C ARG A 181 6.55 -11.79 -13.27
N VAL A 182 5.88 -11.86 -14.42
CA VAL A 182 4.42 -11.74 -14.57
C VAL A 182 3.88 -13.10 -14.99
N ASP A 183 2.89 -13.60 -14.28
CA ASP A 183 2.19 -14.85 -14.58
C ASP A 183 0.70 -14.51 -14.86
N ALA A 184 0.38 -14.35 -16.14
CA ALA A 184 -0.97 -13.96 -16.56
C ALA A 184 -2.00 -15.07 -16.33
N GLU A 185 -1.61 -16.35 -16.47
CA GLU A 185 -2.53 -17.48 -16.29
C GLU A 185 -3.05 -17.57 -14.84
N ARG A 186 -2.19 -17.27 -13.87
CA ARG A 186 -2.50 -17.33 -12.44
C ARG A 186 -2.82 -15.97 -11.83
N ASN A 187 -2.76 -14.90 -12.61
CA ASN A 187 -2.92 -13.53 -12.15
C ASN A 187 -1.93 -13.14 -11.03
N LEU A 188 -0.66 -13.57 -11.17
CA LEU A 188 0.37 -13.34 -10.17
C LEU A 188 1.43 -12.37 -10.69
N LEU A 189 1.83 -11.46 -9.80
CA LEU A 189 2.95 -10.55 -9.99
C LEU A 189 4.02 -10.87 -8.95
N LEU A 190 5.23 -11.23 -9.38
CA LEU A 190 6.36 -11.51 -8.52
C LEU A 190 7.25 -10.26 -8.45
N ILE A 191 7.26 -9.61 -7.28
CA ILE A 191 8.01 -8.38 -7.03
C ILE A 191 9.23 -8.69 -6.18
N LYS A 192 10.40 -8.22 -6.59
CA LYS A 192 11.66 -8.41 -5.88
C LYS A 192 11.63 -7.70 -4.52
N GLY A 193 11.95 -8.45 -3.47
CA GLY A 193 12.08 -7.93 -2.12
C GLY A 193 10.78 -7.92 -1.33
N ALA A 194 10.71 -7.05 -0.32
CA ALA A 194 9.61 -6.96 0.61
C ALA A 194 8.58 -5.92 0.19
N VAL A 195 7.30 -6.28 0.33
CA VAL A 195 6.13 -5.42 0.07
C VAL A 195 5.45 -5.09 1.39
N PRO A 196 4.91 -3.87 1.58
CA PRO A 196 4.21 -3.49 2.81
C PRO A 196 3.05 -4.42 3.16
N GLY A 197 2.75 -4.53 4.44
CA GLY A 197 1.56 -5.22 4.95
C GLY A 197 1.76 -6.68 5.35
N ALA A 198 0.69 -7.25 5.88
CA ALA A 198 0.61 -8.66 6.25
C ALA A 198 0.21 -9.51 5.03
N PRO A 199 0.50 -10.83 5.01
CA PRO A 199 -0.13 -11.74 4.06
C PRO A 199 -1.65 -11.62 4.12
N GLY A 200 -2.30 -11.65 2.96
CA GLY A 200 -3.74 -11.44 2.83
C GLY A 200 -4.18 -9.97 2.80
N GLY A 201 -3.27 -9.01 2.99
CA GLY A 201 -3.58 -7.58 2.90
C GLY A 201 -3.60 -7.08 1.46
N ASP A 202 -4.43 -6.06 1.21
CA ASP A 202 -4.50 -5.41 -0.08
C ASP A 202 -3.28 -4.51 -0.31
N VAL A 203 -2.78 -4.50 -1.52
CA VAL A 203 -1.65 -3.68 -1.98
C VAL A 203 -1.99 -3.04 -3.30
N ILE A 204 -1.50 -1.83 -3.51
CA ILE A 204 -1.64 -1.08 -4.75
C ILE A 204 -0.27 -1.07 -5.42
N VAL A 205 -0.20 -1.58 -6.63
CA VAL A 205 1.01 -1.59 -7.45
C VAL A 205 0.85 -0.55 -8.56
N ARG A 206 1.81 0.35 -8.68
CA ARG A 206 1.84 1.39 -9.73
C ARG A 206 3.19 1.40 -10.42
N PRO A 207 3.27 1.78 -11.68
CA PRO A 207 4.55 2.11 -12.28
C PRO A 207 5.26 3.17 -11.45
N THR A 208 6.60 3.05 -11.32
CA THR A 208 7.37 4.03 -10.53
C THR A 208 7.35 5.39 -11.21
N VAL A 209 7.29 6.45 -10.40
CA VAL A 209 7.43 7.84 -10.87
C VAL A 209 8.91 8.23 -10.97
N LYS A 210 9.77 7.51 -10.24
CA LYS A 210 11.23 7.75 -10.27
C LYS A 210 11.87 6.81 -11.28
N ALA A 211 12.42 7.36 -12.34
CA ALA A 211 13.24 6.64 -13.31
C ALA A 211 14.58 6.21 -12.70
#